data_4b9c94b8e4aaeb1bffef565d61a40af5
#
_entry.id   4b9c94b8e4aaeb1bffef565d61a40af5
#
_cell.length_a   1.000
_cell.length_b   1.000
_cell.length_c   1.000
_cell.angle_alpha   90.00
_cell.angle_beta   90.00
_cell.angle_gamma   90.00
#
_symmetry.space_group_name_H-M   'P 1'
#
loop_
_entity.id
_entity.type
_entity.pdbx_description
1 polymer ?
#
loop_
_entity_poly.entity_id
_entity_poly.type
_entity_poly.pdbx_seq_one_letter_code
_entity_poly.pdbx_strand_id
1 'polypeptide(L)'
;MDRITAVTDAEGHKTTFTYDKVGNQLSMTEEEEATYKYAYDKKDRVISQTNPLGASSTFKYDGNDNVTESVDENGTVTKYAYDKNDNLVSQTDGNGNTTTYQYDELDRKIGETSPLKETNEYRYDAIGNLTKSKDPMGLITEYKYDSLSNMTEQISPKGAVTKYDYDKHGNVISVTDAKGNETQYSVDLNDNVTKMTQANGGEYTYSYDKAGRLKSMTSPLGYT
;
A
#
# COMPACT_ATOMS: atom_id res chain seq x y z
N MET A 1 21.95 28.34 -1.68
CA MET A 1 21.60 27.40 -0.61
C MET A 1 22.75 26.45 -0.46
N ASP A 2 23.29 26.34 0.75
CA ASP A 2 24.34 25.38 1.05
C ASP A 2 23.74 23.99 1.06
N ARG A 3 24.28 23.11 0.20
CA ARG A 3 23.86 21.71 0.10
C ARG A 3 24.82 20.84 0.90
N ILE A 4 24.29 19.76 1.50
CA ILE A 4 25.12 18.79 2.19
C ILE A 4 25.94 18.03 1.15
N THR A 5 27.25 18.24 1.16
CA THR A 5 28.20 17.57 0.24
C THR A 5 28.88 16.36 0.89
N ALA A 6 28.78 16.20 2.21
CA ALA A 6 29.26 15.02 2.92
C ALA A 6 28.51 14.85 4.26
N VAL A 7 28.32 13.60 4.64
CA VAL A 7 27.83 13.17 5.96
C VAL A 7 28.80 12.13 6.49
N THR A 8 29.08 12.17 7.79
CA THR A 8 29.85 11.13 8.48
C THR A 8 28.99 10.58 9.61
N ASP A 9 28.84 9.27 9.69
CA ASP A 9 28.06 8.63 10.74
C ASP A 9 28.85 8.52 12.06
N ALA A 10 28.23 7.93 13.10
CA ALA A 10 28.87 7.77 14.41
C ALA A 10 30.04 6.78 14.41
N GLU A 11 30.13 5.92 13.39
CA GLU A 11 31.17 4.91 13.22
C GLU A 11 32.32 5.44 12.36
N GLY A 12 32.17 6.65 11.78
CA GLY A 12 33.18 7.33 10.99
C GLY A 12 33.07 7.11 9.48
N HIS A 13 32.09 6.36 9.00
CA HIS A 13 31.85 6.14 7.58
C HIS A 13 31.38 7.41 6.91
N LYS A 14 31.99 7.75 5.78
CA LYS A 14 31.72 9.00 5.06
C LYS A 14 30.97 8.75 3.77
N THR A 15 29.81 9.41 3.63
CA THR A 15 29.06 9.49 2.39
C THR A 15 29.21 10.89 1.79
N THR A 16 29.53 10.98 0.48
CA THR A 16 29.67 12.25 -0.25
C THR A 16 28.64 12.38 -1.35
N PHE A 17 28.29 13.65 -1.66
CA PHE A 17 27.27 13.96 -2.64
C PHE A 17 27.77 15.03 -3.60
N THR A 18 27.39 14.91 -4.89
CA THR A 18 27.60 15.97 -5.87
C THR A 18 26.27 16.40 -6.46
N TYR A 19 26.20 17.66 -6.91
CA TYR A 19 24.96 18.26 -7.39
C TYR A 19 25.22 19.04 -8.68
N ASP A 20 24.19 19.17 -9.49
CA ASP A 20 24.20 20.12 -10.61
C ASP A 20 23.97 21.56 -10.11
N LYS A 21 23.91 22.51 -11.06
CA LYS A 21 23.75 23.95 -10.77
C LYS A 21 22.37 24.28 -10.17
N VAL A 22 21.32 23.51 -10.52
CA VAL A 22 19.95 23.74 -10.03
C VAL A 22 19.67 23.00 -8.74
N GLY A 23 20.44 21.95 -8.42
CA GLY A 23 20.38 21.26 -7.13
C GLY A 23 20.04 19.79 -7.17
N ASN A 24 19.97 19.23 -8.33
CA ASN A 24 19.75 17.80 -8.48
C ASN A 24 21.01 17.04 -8.09
N GLN A 25 20.85 15.98 -7.29
CA GLN A 25 21.96 15.13 -6.88
C GLN A 25 22.48 14.30 -8.05
N LEU A 26 23.72 14.57 -8.47
CA LEU A 26 24.35 13.85 -9.57
C LEU A 26 25.00 12.55 -9.13
N SER A 27 25.53 12.49 -7.89
CA SER A 27 26.10 11.26 -7.34
C SER A 27 25.98 11.20 -5.82
N MET A 28 26.00 9.97 -5.31
CA MET A 28 26.22 9.62 -3.93
C MET A 28 27.33 8.57 -3.89
N THR A 29 28.39 8.82 -3.12
CA THR A 29 29.52 7.89 -2.95
C THR A 29 29.60 7.53 -1.49
N GLU A 30 29.43 6.25 -1.19
CA GLU A 30 29.56 5.65 0.13
C GLU A 30 31.02 5.24 0.38
N GLU A 31 31.32 4.76 1.56
CA GLU A 31 32.59 4.14 1.88
C GLU A 31 32.90 3.00 0.87
N GLU A 32 34.18 2.69 0.65
CA GLU A 32 34.63 1.74 -0.39
C GLU A 32 34.39 2.19 -1.86
N GLU A 33 34.19 3.49 -2.08
CA GLU A 33 33.98 4.09 -3.42
C GLU A 33 32.70 3.60 -4.16
N ALA A 34 31.75 3.00 -3.46
CA ALA A 34 30.47 2.61 -4.00
C ALA A 34 29.69 3.86 -4.45
N THR A 35 29.67 4.11 -5.76
CA THR A 35 29.10 5.34 -6.31
C THR A 35 27.82 5.07 -7.09
N TYR A 36 26.73 5.69 -6.63
CA TYR A 36 25.47 5.81 -7.37
C TYR A 36 25.49 7.10 -8.19
N LYS A 37 24.97 7.06 -9.43
CA LYS A 37 24.91 8.24 -10.32
C LYS A 37 23.49 8.44 -10.80
N TYR A 38 23.10 9.70 -10.98
CA TYR A 38 21.77 10.11 -11.42
C TYR A 38 21.88 11.07 -12.60
N ALA A 39 20.96 10.95 -13.54
CA ALA A 39 20.81 11.90 -14.64
C ALA A 39 19.35 12.40 -14.66
N TYR A 40 19.18 13.65 -15.10
CA TYR A 40 17.91 14.35 -15.07
C TYR A 40 17.58 14.93 -16.45
N ASP A 41 16.30 15.08 -16.72
CA ASP A 41 15.84 15.84 -17.87
C ASP A 41 15.75 17.36 -17.57
N LYS A 42 15.22 18.13 -18.54
CA LYS A 42 15.08 19.59 -18.40
C LYS A 42 14.01 20.03 -17.38
N LYS A 43 13.19 19.10 -16.89
CA LYS A 43 12.17 19.30 -15.84
C LYS A 43 12.65 18.78 -14.48
N ASP A 44 13.94 18.48 -14.32
CA ASP A 44 14.56 17.94 -13.11
C ASP A 44 14.00 16.55 -12.69
N ARG A 45 13.45 15.76 -13.65
CA ARG A 45 13.00 14.40 -13.42
C ARG A 45 14.14 13.43 -13.66
N VAL A 46 14.27 12.41 -12.80
CA VAL A 46 15.31 11.36 -12.95
C VAL A 46 15.05 10.55 -14.23
N ILE A 47 15.96 10.58 -15.18
CA ILE A 47 15.90 9.77 -16.41
C ILE A 47 16.84 8.57 -16.38
N SER A 48 17.82 8.55 -15.48
CA SER A 48 18.72 7.41 -15.29
C SER A 48 19.25 7.38 -13.85
N GLN A 49 19.38 6.16 -13.34
CA GLN A 49 20.01 5.85 -12.07
C GLN A 49 20.99 4.70 -12.30
N THR A 50 22.27 4.89 -11.96
CA THR A 50 23.33 3.89 -12.16
C THR A 50 23.84 3.46 -10.79
N ASN A 51 23.89 2.16 -10.54
CA ASN A 51 24.41 1.58 -9.30
C ASN A 51 25.96 1.51 -9.32
N PRO A 52 26.61 1.19 -8.19
CA PRO A 52 28.08 1.08 -8.11
C PRO A 52 28.70 0.02 -9.03
N LEU A 53 27.94 -0.96 -9.47
CA LEU A 53 28.38 -2.01 -10.42
C LEU A 53 28.27 -1.56 -11.88
N GLY A 54 27.77 -0.33 -12.12
CA GLY A 54 27.61 0.24 -13.46
C GLY A 54 26.33 -0.15 -14.18
N ALA A 55 25.45 -0.94 -13.55
CA ALA A 55 24.14 -1.25 -14.10
C ALA A 55 23.20 -0.06 -13.92
N SER A 56 22.35 0.22 -14.91
CA SER A 56 21.51 1.42 -14.94
C SER A 56 20.04 1.12 -15.15
N SER A 57 19.20 1.76 -14.35
CA SER A 57 17.77 1.88 -14.63
C SER A 57 17.50 3.20 -15.36
N THR A 58 16.54 3.20 -16.29
CA THR A 58 16.16 4.41 -17.05
C THR A 58 14.65 4.62 -17.06
N PHE A 59 14.23 5.89 -17.22
CA PHE A 59 12.82 6.28 -17.16
C PHE A 59 12.49 7.25 -18.30
N LYS A 60 11.29 7.09 -18.87
CA LYS A 60 10.68 8.06 -19.78
C LYS A 60 9.39 8.57 -19.18
N TYR A 61 9.05 9.79 -19.50
CA TYR A 61 7.89 10.49 -18.95
C TYR A 61 7.02 11.08 -20.05
N ASP A 62 5.75 11.25 -19.77
CA ASP A 62 4.86 12.07 -20.58
C ASP A 62 4.91 13.56 -20.20
N GLY A 63 3.99 14.35 -20.76
CA GLY A 63 3.87 15.78 -20.49
C GLY A 63 3.43 16.12 -19.06
N ASN A 64 2.70 15.21 -18.41
CA ASN A 64 2.14 15.33 -17.06
C ASN A 64 3.03 14.75 -15.96
N ASP A 65 4.27 14.34 -16.33
CA ASP A 65 5.28 13.78 -15.43
C ASP A 65 5.01 12.32 -15.00
N ASN A 66 4.09 11.61 -15.67
CA ASN A 66 3.88 10.19 -15.47
C ASN A 66 4.98 9.39 -16.17
N VAL A 67 5.49 8.32 -15.49
CA VAL A 67 6.46 7.40 -16.09
C VAL A 67 5.75 6.55 -17.16
N THR A 68 6.14 6.69 -18.44
CA THR A 68 5.58 5.90 -19.56
C THR A 68 6.39 4.65 -19.90
N GLU A 69 7.67 4.63 -19.52
CA GLU A 69 8.56 3.48 -19.70
C GLU A 69 9.61 3.47 -18.60
N SER A 70 9.88 2.32 -18.03
CA SER A 70 11.04 2.08 -17.19
C SER A 70 11.84 0.89 -17.75
N VAL A 71 13.17 0.98 -17.66
CA VAL A 71 14.07 -0.14 -17.94
C VAL A 71 14.84 -0.39 -16.66
N ASP A 72 14.82 -1.62 -16.17
CA ASP A 72 15.55 -1.99 -14.96
C ASP A 72 17.04 -2.26 -15.25
N GLU A 73 17.81 -2.52 -14.22
CA GLU A 73 19.26 -2.79 -14.28
C GLU A 73 19.60 -4.03 -15.13
N ASN A 74 18.66 -4.93 -15.38
CA ASN A 74 18.81 -6.12 -16.22
C ASN A 74 18.36 -5.88 -17.66
N GLY A 75 17.90 -4.67 -17.98
CA GLY A 75 17.39 -4.33 -19.31
C GLY A 75 15.92 -4.71 -19.52
N THR A 76 15.20 -5.10 -18.47
CA THR A 76 13.76 -5.42 -18.56
C THR A 76 12.96 -4.14 -18.75
N VAL A 77 12.16 -4.09 -19.80
CA VAL A 77 11.34 -2.92 -20.13
C VAL A 77 9.93 -3.09 -19.58
N THR A 78 9.46 -2.14 -18.79
CA THR A 78 8.05 -2.03 -18.39
C THR A 78 7.46 -0.75 -19.00
N LYS A 79 6.28 -0.86 -19.61
CA LYS A 79 5.57 0.27 -20.22
C LYS A 79 4.29 0.56 -19.47
N TYR A 80 3.93 1.84 -19.41
CA TYR A 80 2.77 2.35 -18.70
C TYR A 80 1.98 3.28 -19.61
N ALA A 81 0.66 3.23 -19.54
CA ALA A 81 -0.21 4.20 -20.20
C ALA A 81 -1.21 4.75 -19.19
N TYR A 82 -1.55 6.02 -19.37
CA TYR A 82 -2.41 6.77 -18.47
C TYR A 82 -3.58 7.38 -19.25
N ASP A 83 -4.67 7.63 -18.56
CA ASP A 83 -5.78 8.41 -19.12
C ASP A 83 -5.52 9.93 -18.95
N LYS A 84 -6.52 10.75 -19.34
CA LYS A 84 -6.45 12.21 -19.23
C LYS A 84 -6.41 12.76 -17.79
N ASN A 85 -6.75 11.93 -16.80
CA ASN A 85 -6.78 12.26 -15.37
C ASN A 85 -5.53 11.69 -14.65
N ASP A 86 -4.52 11.20 -15.41
CA ASP A 86 -3.30 10.56 -14.92
C ASP A 86 -3.54 9.22 -14.20
N ASN A 87 -4.68 8.57 -14.40
CA ASN A 87 -4.91 7.21 -13.91
C ASN A 87 -4.16 6.20 -14.78
N LEU A 88 -3.45 5.25 -14.17
CA LEU A 88 -2.77 4.17 -14.89
C LEU A 88 -3.79 3.22 -15.55
N VAL A 89 -3.93 3.25 -16.87
CA VAL A 89 -4.89 2.40 -17.60
C VAL A 89 -4.27 1.11 -18.14
N SER A 90 -2.94 1.06 -18.29
CA SER A 90 -2.26 -0.20 -18.63
C SER A 90 -0.82 -0.24 -18.16
N GLN A 91 -0.36 -1.46 -17.83
CA GLN A 91 1.03 -1.79 -17.56
C GLN A 91 1.41 -3.02 -18.37
N THR A 92 2.51 -2.94 -19.14
CA THR A 92 3.05 -4.06 -19.92
C THR A 92 4.43 -4.40 -19.38
N ASP A 93 4.64 -5.65 -18.95
CA ASP A 93 5.91 -6.14 -18.46
C ASP A 93 6.92 -6.42 -19.59
N GLY A 94 8.17 -6.78 -19.22
CA GLY A 94 9.23 -7.09 -20.18
C GLY A 94 8.98 -8.31 -21.05
N ASN A 95 8.02 -9.16 -20.73
CA ASN A 95 7.59 -10.32 -21.51
C ASN A 95 6.42 -9.99 -22.45
N GLY A 96 5.94 -8.74 -22.43
CA GLY A 96 4.80 -8.30 -23.23
C GLY A 96 3.43 -8.61 -22.60
N ASN A 97 3.40 -9.09 -21.36
CA ASN A 97 2.15 -9.32 -20.64
C ASN A 97 1.55 -7.99 -20.21
N THR A 98 0.30 -7.74 -20.55
CA THR A 98 -0.37 -6.47 -20.26
C THR A 98 -1.51 -6.66 -19.26
N THR A 99 -1.45 -5.92 -18.16
CA THR A 99 -2.55 -5.69 -17.21
C THR A 99 -3.23 -4.37 -17.57
N THR A 100 -4.55 -4.33 -17.56
CA THR A 100 -5.33 -3.11 -17.82
C THR A 100 -6.23 -2.77 -16.65
N TYR A 101 -6.46 -1.46 -16.47
CA TYR A 101 -7.25 -0.91 -15.37
C TYR A 101 -8.36 -0.02 -15.93
N GLN A 102 -9.49 0.01 -15.24
CA GLN A 102 -10.63 0.86 -15.58
C GLN A 102 -11.03 1.68 -14.36
N TYR A 103 -11.45 2.91 -14.60
CA TYR A 103 -11.81 3.86 -13.57
C TYR A 103 -13.20 4.46 -13.87
N ASP A 104 -13.89 4.89 -12.83
CA ASP A 104 -15.12 5.66 -12.97
C ASP A 104 -14.82 7.17 -13.08
N GLU A 105 -15.87 7.99 -13.14
CA GLU A 105 -15.77 9.45 -13.27
C GLU A 105 -15.14 10.15 -12.03
N LEU A 106 -14.97 9.42 -10.92
CA LEU A 106 -14.35 9.89 -9.68
C LEU A 106 -12.93 9.31 -9.48
N ASP A 107 -12.33 8.78 -10.56
CA ASP A 107 -10.99 8.18 -10.57
C ASP A 107 -10.84 6.95 -9.63
N ARG A 108 -11.95 6.28 -9.30
CA ARG A 108 -11.92 5.05 -8.51
C ARG A 108 -11.79 3.84 -9.43
N LYS A 109 -10.88 2.93 -9.11
CA LYS A 109 -10.66 1.71 -9.92
C LYS A 109 -11.88 0.79 -9.86
N ILE A 110 -12.55 0.61 -11.01
CA ILE A 110 -13.73 -0.26 -11.17
C ILE A 110 -13.42 -1.59 -11.86
N GLY A 111 -12.24 -1.73 -12.46
CA GLY A 111 -11.83 -2.96 -13.13
C GLY A 111 -10.33 -3.14 -13.20
N GLU A 112 -9.91 -4.39 -13.19
CA GLU A 112 -8.52 -4.81 -13.41
C GLU A 112 -8.53 -6.11 -14.20
N THR A 113 -7.91 -6.12 -15.39
CA THR A 113 -7.83 -7.31 -16.25
C THR A 113 -6.38 -7.75 -16.37
N SER A 114 -6.11 -8.99 -15.96
CA SER A 114 -4.79 -9.61 -16.04
C SER A 114 -4.40 -9.91 -17.49
N PRO A 115 -3.12 -10.23 -17.77
CA PRO A 115 -2.68 -10.72 -19.08
C PRO A 115 -3.42 -11.98 -19.56
N LEU A 116 -3.90 -12.80 -18.64
CA LEU A 116 -4.68 -14.02 -18.93
C LEU A 116 -6.17 -13.72 -19.20
N LYS A 117 -6.55 -12.43 -19.28
CA LYS A 117 -7.94 -11.95 -19.47
C LYS A 117 -8.87 -12.26 -18.30
N GLU A 118 -8.30 -12.47 -17.14
CA GLU A 118 -9.02 -12.58 -15.88
C GLU A 118 -9.34 -11.19 -15.37
N THR A 119 -10.62 -10.90 -15.07
CA THR A 119 -11.08 -9.56 -14.69
C THR A 119 -11.64 -9.56 -13.27
N ASN A 120 -11.11 -8.66 -12.44
CA ASN A 120 -11.73 -8.24 -11.18
C ASN A 120 -12.56 -6.98 -11.44
N GLU A 121 -13.77 -6.91 -10.86
CA GLU A 121 -14.67 -5.76 -10.96
C GLU A 121 -14.95 -5.21 -9.56
N TYR A 122 -15.08 -3.88 -9.44
CA TYR A 122 -15.32 -3.19 -8.18
C TYR A 122 -16.50 -2.21 -8.34
N ARG A 123 -17.30 -2.06 -7.28
CA ARG A 123 -18.39 -1.07 -7.24
C ARG A 123 -18.35 -0.33 -5.91
N TYR A 124 -18.66 0.93 -5.97
CA TYR A 124 -18.62 1.85 -4.85
C TYR A 124 -19.96 2.52 -4.65
N ASP A 125 -20.23 2.96 -3.43
CA ASP A 125 -21.33 3.88 -3.16
C ASP A 125 -20.95 5.32 -3.52
N ALA A 126 -21.90 6.26 -3.29
CA ALA A 126 -21.73 7.66 -3.64
C ALA A 126 -20.60 8.37 -2.85
N ILE A 127 -20.26 7.87 -1.65
CA ILE A 127 -19.22 8.46 -0.77
C ILE A 127 -17.88 7.73 -0.86
N GLY A 128 -17.78 6.67 -1.70
CA GLY A 128 -16.51 6.00 -2.01
C GLY A 128 -16.27 4.67 -1.30
N ASN A 129 -17.21 4.15 -0.53
CA ASN A 129 -17.07 2.83 0.08
C ASN A 129 -17.21 1.72 -0.97
N LEU A 130 -16.34 0.72 -0.95
CA LEU A 130 -16.42 -0.47 -1.82
C LEU A 130 -17.62 -1.33 -1.42
N THR A 131 -18.69 -1.36 -2.24
CA THR A 131 -19.91 -2.12 -1.94
C THR A 131 -19.91 -3.53 -2.52
N LYS A 132 -19.15 -3.76 -3.60
CA LYS A 132 -19.00 -5.09 -4.23
C LYS A 132 -17.63 -5.25 -4.85
N SER A 133 -17.08 -6.46 -4.72
CA SER A 133 -15.99 -6.95 -5.54
C SER A 133 -16.41 -8.25 -6.23
N LYS A 134 -16.04 -8.42 -7.50
CA LYS A 134 -16.27 -9.63 -8.27
C LYS A 134 -14.92 -10.12 -8.77
N ASP A 135 -14.61 -11.37 -8.48
CA ASP A 135 -13.38 -12.01 -8.94
C ASP A 135 -13.49 -12.55 -10.38
N PRO A 136 -12.40 -13.02 -11.00
CA PRO A 136 -12.42 -13.57 -12.36
C PRO A 136 -13.31 -14.80 -12.52
N MET A 137 -13.61 -15.52 -11.46
CA MET A 137 -14.52 -16.67 -11.47
C MET A 137 -16.00 -16.24 -11.41
N GLY A 138 -16.26 -14.94 -11.31
CA GLY A 138 -17.60 -14.39 -11.18
C GLY A 138 -18.14 -14.40 -9.75
N LEU A 139 -17.31 -14.75 -8.77
CA LEU A 139 -17.70 -14.80 -7.37
C LEU A 139 -17.78 -13.38 -6.80
N ILE A 140 -18.91 -13.06 -6.17
CA ILE A 140 -19.18 -11.71 -5.67
C ILE A 140 -19.08 -11.69 -4.15
N THR A 141 -18.29 -10.76 -3.62
CA THR A 141 -18.30 -10.36 -2.20
C THR A 141 -18.99 -9.02 -2.09
N GLU A 142 -19.93 -8.88 -1.14
CA GLU A 142 -20.63 -7.62 -0.89
C GLU A 142 -20.24 -7.06 0.48
N TYR A 143 -20.26 -5.73 0.58
CA TYR A 143 -19.89 -4.99 1.79
C TYR A 143 -20.97 -3.97 2.11
N LYS A 144 -21.32 -3.82 3.38
CA LYS A 144 -22.23 -2.78 3.87
C LYS A 144 -21.53 -1.92 4.89
N TYR A 145 -21.98 -0.69 4.98
CA TYR A 145 -21.36 0.34 5.81
C TYR A 145 -22.42 1.10 6.60
N ASP A 146 -22.00 1.66 7.72
CA ASP A 146 -22.79 2.64 8.45
C ASP A 146 -22.60 4.06 7.87
N SER A 147 -23.25 5.05 8.48
CA SER A 147 -23.16 6.45 8.06
C SER A 147 -21.79 7.10 8.26
N LEU A 148 -20.89 6.47 9.01
CA LEU A 148 -19.52 6.91 9.26
C LEU A 148 -18.50 6.18 8.38
N SER A 149 -18.97 5.35 7.41
CA SER A 149 -18.14 4.51 6.54
C SER A 149 -17.43 3.37 7.26
N ASN A 150 -17.88 2.95 8.43
CA ASN A 150 -17.41 1.72 9.06
C ASN A 150 -18.13 0.53 8.40
N MET A 151 -17.37 -0.51 8.00
CA MET A 151 -17.94 -1.70 7.37
C MET A 151 -18.72 -2.55 8.39
N THR A 152 -20.04 -2.61 8.27
CA THR A 152 -20.91 -3.35 9.20
C THR A 152 -21.14 -4.80 8.82
N GLU A 153 -21.09 -5.13 7.51
CA GLU A 153 -21.24 -6.49 7.02
C GLU A 153 -20.30 -6.78 5.84
N GLN A 154 -19.75 -7.99 5.84
CA GLN A 154 -19.13 -8.61 4.68
C GLN A 154 -19.88 -9.88 4.31
N ILE A 155 -20.36 -9.99 3.08
CA ILE A 155 -21.14 -11.13 2.58
C ILE A 155 -20.28 -11.84 1.55
N SER A 156 -19.87 -13.07 1.86
CA SER A 156 -19.08 -13.90 0.95
C SER A 156 -19.89 -14.35 -0.27
N PRO A 157 -19.26 -14.85 -1.35
CA PRO A 157 -19.95 -15.38 -2.52
C PRO A 157 -20.93 -16.53 -2.22
N LYS A 158 -20.74 -17.22 -1.10
CA LYS A 158 -21.63 -18.31 -0.66
C LYS A 158 -22.72 -17.83 0.29
N GLY A 159 -22.86 -16.51 0.49
CA GLY A 159 -23.87 -15.93 1.39
C GLY A 159 -23.50 -15.98 2.87
N ALA A 160 -22.28 -16.38 3.22
CA ALA A 160 -21.82 -16.30 4.60
C ALA A 160 -21.61 -14.84 5.01
N VAL A 161 -22.22 -14.42 6.11
CA VAL A 161 -22.20 -13.02 6.58
C VAL A 161 -21.31 -12.92 7.81
N THR A 162 -20.31 -12.04 7.75
CA THR A 162 -19.56 -11.57 8.92
C THR A 162 -20.04 -10.17 9.26
N LYS A 163 -20.35 -9.91 10.53
CA LYS A 163 -20.80 -8.61 11.02
C LYS A 163 -19.77 -7.98 11.92
N TYR A 164 -19.75 -6.65 11.92
CA TYR A 164 -18.85 -5.83 12.71
C TYR A 164 -19.63 -4.74 13.41
N ASP A 165 -19.37 -4.56 14.71
CA ASP A 165 -19.90 -3.44 15.48
C ASP A 165 -18.75 -2.55 15.96
N TYR A 166 -19.03 -1.27 16.08
CA TYR A 166 -18.03 -0.25 16.39
C TYR A 166 -18.44 0.61 17.57
N ASP A 167 -17.45 1.11 18.28
CA ASP A 167 -17.67 2.18 19.24
C ASP A 167 -17.80 3.55 18.52
N LYS A 168 -18.04 4.61 19.30
CA LYS A 168 -18.16 5.98 18.77
C LYS A 168 -16.86 6.55 18.17
N HIS A 169 -15.71 5.91 18.41
CA HIS A 169 -14.41 6.31 17.84
C HIS A 169 -14.05 5.54 16.56
N GLY A 170 -14.88 4.54 16.18
CA GLY A 170 -14.64 3.68 15.02
C GLY A 170 -13.79 2.44 15.34
N ASN A 171 -13.58 2.13 16.62
CA ASN A 171 -12.89 0.90 17.00
C ASN A 171 -13.87 -0.28 16.90
N VAL A 172 -13.42 -1.41 16.33
CA VAL A 172 -14.21 -2.65 16.33
C VAL A 172 -14.37 -3.15 17.75
N ILE A 173 -15.62 -3.29 18.22
CA ILE A 173 -15.97 -3.82 19.54
C ILE A 173 -16.59 -5.22 19.47
N SER A 174 -17.10 -5.65 18.33
CA SER A 174 -17.62 -6.99 18.10
C SER A 174 -17.42 -7.46 16.67
N VAL A 175 -17.12 -8.74 16.50
CA VAL A 175 -17.12 -9.44 15.21
C VAL A 175 -17.94 -10.71 15.36
N THR A 176 -19.00 -10.86 14.55
CA THR A 176 -19.82 -12.07 14.52
C THR A 176 -19.59 -12.81 13.19
N ASP A 177 -19.15 -14.05 13.25
CA ASP A 177 -18.95 -14.90 12.08
C ASP A 177 -20.29 -15.42 11.50
N ALA A 178 -20.23 -16.07 10.33
CA ALA A 178 -21.42 -16.62 9.67
C ALA A 178 -22.11 -17.77 10.42
N LYS A 179 -21.48 -18.32 11.46
CA LYS A 179 -22.07 -19.35 12.33
C LYS A 179 -22.71 -18.75 13.58
N GLY A 180 -22.60 -17.41 13.75
CA GLY A 180 -23.08 -16.71 14.93
C GLY A 180 -22.10 -16.70 16.10
N ASN A 181 -20.84 -17.11 15.88
CA ASN A 181 -19.81 -16.99 16.90
C ASN A 181 -19.38 -15.53 16.99
N GLU A 182 -19.52 -14.95 18.17
CA GLU A 182 -19.15 -13.57 18.44
C GLU A 182 -17.82 -13.48 19.18
N THR A 183 -16.93 -12.61 18.68
CA THR A 183 -15.72 -12.19 19.39
C THR A 183 -15.86 -10.72 19.76
N GLN A 184 -15.72 -10.42 21.05
CA GLN A 184 -15.86 -9.06 21.59
C GLN A 184 -14.50 -8.47 21.96
N TYR A 185 -14.39 -7.16 21.83
CA TYR A 185 -13.18 -6.38 22.15
C TYR A 185 -13.51 -5.24 23.10
N SER A 186 -12.61 -5.00 24.05
CA SER A 186 -12.62 -3.79 24.88
C SER A 186 -11.39 -2.98 24.55
N VAL A 187 -11.56 -1.66 24.42
CA VAL A 187 -10.48 -0.72 24.12
C VAL A 187 -10.31 0.29 25.24
N ASP A 188 -9.10 0.82 25.41
CA ASP A 188 -8.83 1.93 26.34
C ASP A 188 -9.06 3.30 25.69
N LEU A 189 -8.79 4.37 26.41
CA LEU A 189 -8.95 5.75 25.92
C LEU A 189 -7.93 6.14 24.81
N ASN A 190 -6.94 5.31 24.55
CA ASN A 190 -5.95 5.48 23.50
C ASN A 190 -6.20 4.52 22.33
N ASP A 191 -7.40 3.92 22.27
CA ASP A 191 -7.84 2.96 21.24
C ASP A 191 -7.01 1.65 21.20
N ASN A 192 -6.30 1.31 22.30
CA ASN A 192 -5.62 0.02 22.40
C ASN A 192 -6.61 -1.05 22.85
N VAL A 193 -6.59 -2.24 22.23
CA VAL A 193 -7.38 -3.40 22.67
C VAL A 193 -6.85 -3.91 24.00
N THR A 194 -7.62 -3.79 25.06
CA THR A 194 -7.26 -4.26 26.42
C THR A 194 -7.77 -5.66 26.72
N LYS A 195 -8.83 -6.09 26.04
CA LYS A 195 -9.42 -7.42 26.20
C LYS A 195 -10.03 -7.92 24.91
N MET A 196 -9.91 -9.23 24.65
CA MET A 196 -10.62 -9.95 23.61
C MET A 196 -11.33 -11.14 24.26
N THR A 197 -12.64 -11.27 24.06
CA THR A 197 -13.45 -12.40 24.53
C THR A 197 -13.92 -13.19 23.31
N GLN A 198 -13.51 -14.45 23.20
CA GLN A 198 -13.92 -15.36 22.13
C GLN A 198 -15.31 -15.92 22.37
N ALA A 199 -15.98 -16.42 21.33
CA ALA A 199 -17.32 -17.02 21.41
C ALA A 199 -17.44 -18.20 22.40
N ASN A 200 -16.34 -18.90 22.68
CA ASN A 200 -16.29 -19.98 23.67
C ASN A 200 -16.06 -19.46 25.10
N GLY A 201 -16.04 -18.15 25.32
CA GLY A 201 -15.79 -17.51 26.62
C GLY A 201 -14.31 -17.38 26.98
N GLY A 202 -13.39 -17.79 26.12
CA GLY A 202 -11.95 -17.60 26.35
C GLY A 202 -11.57 -16.12 26.29
N GLU A 203 -10.87 -15.64 27.32
CA GLU A 203 -10.48 -14.24 27.44
C GLU A 203 -8.96 -14.07 27.26
N TYR A 204 -8.58 -13.13 26.43
CA TYR A 204 -7.22 -12.62 26.32
C TYR A 204 -7.20 -11.19 26.86
N THR A 205 -6.20 -10.86 27.66
CA THR A 205 -6.00 -9.49 28.15
C THR A 205 -4.65 -8.96 27.69
N TYR A 206 -4.61 -7.66 27.41
CA TYR A 206 -3.44 -6.99 26.89
C TYR A 206 -3.09 -5.79 27.76
N SER A 207 -1.82 -5.56 28.00
CA SER A 207 -1.34 -4.35 28.66
C SER A 207 -0.31 -3.63 27.81
N TYR A 208 -0.27 -2.31 27.96
CA TYR A 208 0.57 -1.44 27.15
C TYR A 208 1.44 -0.53 28.04
N ASP A 209 2.57 -0.10 27.54
CA ASP A 209 3.36 0.94 28.19
C ASP A 209 2.81 2.33 27.86
N LYS A 210 3.42 3.37 28.47
CA LYS A 210 3.00 4.77 28.25
C LYS A 210 3.17 5.27 26.81
N ALA A 211 3.93 4.56 25.99
CA ALA A 211 4.14 4.85 24.57
C ALA A 211 3.21 4.02 23.64
N GLY A 212 2.22 3.29 24.21
CA GLY A 212 1.28 2.47 23.46
C GLY A 212 1.88 1.14 22.93
N ARG A 213 3.07 0.74 23.41
CA ARG A 213 3.69 -0.52 22.98
C ARG A 213 3.18 -1.67 23.85
N LEU A 214 2.82 -2.79 23.22
CA LEU A 214 2.37 -3.99 23.93
C LEU A 214 3.42 -4.44 24.94
N LYS A 215 3.03 -4.55 26.21
CA LYS A 215 3.87 -4.97 27.32
C LYS A 215 3.65 -6.43 27.69
N SER A 216 2.40 -6.87 27.74
CA SER A 216 2.05 -8.27 28.03
C SER A 216 0.72 -8.65 27.38
N MET A 217 0.59 -9.96 27.10
CA MET A 217 -0.66 -10.60 26.71
C MET A 217 -0.86 -11.81 27.60
N THR A 218 -2.01 -11.93 28.24
CA THR A 218 -2.38 -13.10 29.04
C THR A 218 -3.45 -13.91 28.30
N SER A 219 -3.22 -15.19 28.14
CA SER A 219 -4.13 -16.13 27.49
C SER A 219 -5.25 -16.58 28.42
N PRO A 220 -6.34 -17.23 27.91
CA PRO A 220 -7.43 -17.80 28.75
C PRO A 220 -6.96 -18.83 29.78
N LEU A 221 -5.79 -19.43 29.56
CA LEU A 221 -5.18 -20.38 30.49
C LEU A 221 -4.22 -19.71 31.47
N GLY A 222 -4.14 -18.37 31.47
CA GLY A 222 -3.28 -17.61 32.39
C GLY A 222 -1.81 -17.53 32.01
N TYR A 223 -1.43 -17.99 30.82
CA TYR A 223 -0.07 -17.81 30.31
C TYR A 223 0.14 -16.34 29.86
N THR A 224 1.22 -15.76 30.31
CA THR A 224 1.63 -14.36 30.00
C THR A 224 2.91 -14.33 29.22
#